data_f183ace507ff90d5d7e1ff7c12e7d418
#
_entry.id   f183ace507ff90d5d7e1ff7c12e7d418
#
_cell.length_a   1.000
_cell.length_b   1.000
_cell.length_c   1.000
_cell.angle_alpha   90.00
_cell.angle_beta   90.00
_cell.angle_gamma   90.00
#
_symmetry.space_group_name_H-M   'P 1'
#
loop_
_entity.id
_entity.type
_entity.pdbx_description
1 polymer ?
#
loop_
_entity_poly.entity_id
_entity_poly.type
_entity_poly.pdbx_seq_one_letter_code
_entity_poly.pdbx_strand_id
1 'polypeptide(L)'
;MLSPSSTAAFLDNDQTAMENCISNPDLTYIKSPAGIFTQVTIPVSEIAEKLQGDTLNAVKLGIPIYNETSEKKFGMTKPRSVLLIRKKYKDTFFEKNQLSDGTTSSLFNYADNSLSFTQYTFNNITQMINNCLADREAAKNALPMTFKVINPETNVEETKTATTIEKWEEYSEWNKFVLIPVLVTKDSSSSNSYYGTSANVISIQHDLKPGYVRLKGGSKKGADGKPDPNNVLKLEVVSTNFGTKSK
;
A
#
# COMPACT_ATOMS: atom_id res chain seq x y z
N MET A 1 -17.66 -22.40 -23.18
CA MET A 1 -16.21 -22.61 -23.04
C MET A 1 -15.52 -21.56 -23.89
N LEU A 2 -14.90 -20.57 -23.27
CA LEU A 2 -14.07 -19.61 -24.00
C LEU A 2 -12.75 -20.29 -24.33
N SER A 3 -12.31 -20.22 -25.59
CA SER A 3 -11.06 -20.83 -26.01
C SER A 3 -9.86 -20.11 -25.39
N PRO A 4 -8.75 -20.80 -25.07
CA PRO A 4 -7.55 -20.17 -24.50
C PRO A 4 -7.00 -19.03 -25.38
N SER A 5 -7.21 -19.05 -26.66
CA SER A 5 -6.77 -18.04 -27.62
C SER A 5 -7.48 -16.69 -27.47
N SER A 6 -8.74 -16.68 -27.02
CA SER A 6 -9.47 -15.42 -26.82
C SER A 6 -9.03 -14.66 -25.56
N THR A 7 -8.54 -15.38 -24.54
CA THR A 7 -8.04 -14.75 -23.30
C THR A 7 -6.67 -14.14 -23.51
N ALA A 8 -5.78 -14.79 -24.26
CA ALA A 8 -4.46 -14.25 -24.61
C ALA A 8 -4.56 -12.98 -25.48
N ALA A 9 -5.42 -13.00 -26.49
CA ALA A 9 -5.64 -11.83 -27.36
C ALA A 9 -6.21 -10.62 -26.59
N PHE A 10 -7.04 -10.85 -25.59
CA PHE A 10 -7.57 -9.78 -24.75
C PHE A 10 -6.50 -9.15 -23.83
N LEU A 11 -5.58 -9.95 -23.32
CA LEU A 11 -4.46 -9.47 -22.50
C LEU A 11 -3.44 -8.69 -23.35
N ASP A 12 -3.11 -9.16 -24.53
CA ASP A 12 -2.18 -8.47 -25.44
C ASP A 12 -2.72 -7.13 -25.92
N ASN A 13 -4.01 -7.02 -26.17
CA ASN A 13 -4.62 -5.75 -26.60
C ASN A 13 -4.68 -4.69 -25.50
N ASP A 14 -4.57 -5.08 -24.23
CA ASP A 14 -4.63 -4.16 -23.07
C ASP A 14 -3.24 -3.75 -22.56
N GLN A 15 -2.15 -4.29 -23.11
CA GLN A 15 -0.80 -4.02 -22.64
C GLN A 15 -0.45 -2.52 -22.76
N THR A 16 -0.76 -1.89 -23.90
CA THR A 16 -0.53 -0.45 -24.12
C THR A 16 -1.36 0.40 -23.15
N ALA A 17 -2.60 0.01 -22.88
CA ALA A 17 -3.44 0.70 -21.91
C ALA A 17 -2.89 0.56 -20.49
N MET A 18 -2.36 -0.60 -20.13
CA MET A 18 -1.69 -0.82 -18.83
C MET A 18 -0.41 0.02 -18.69
N GLU A 19 0.43 0.04 -19.73
CA GLU A 19 1.64 0.87 -19.77
C GLU A 19 1.33 2.35 -19.64
N ASN A 20 0.28 2.83 -20.32
CA ASN A 20 -0.21 4.20 -20.17
C ASN A 20 -0.71 4.51 -18.76
N CYS A 21 -1.35 3.55 -18.08
CA CYS A 21 -1.74 3.68 -16.69
C CYS A 21 -0.53 3.75 -15.74
N ILE A 22 0.49 2.93 -15.98
CA ILE A 22 1.72 2.88 -15.15
C ILE A 22 2.54 4.15 -15.33
N SER A 23 2.63 4.67 -16.56
CA SER A 23 3.40 5.87 -16.88
C SER A 23 2.69 7.19 -16.54
N ASN A 24 1.42 7.15 -16.11
CA ASN A 24 0.67 8.35 -15.76
C ASN A 24 1.23 9.00 -14.48
N PRO A 25 1.78 10.23 -14.55
CA PRO A 25 2.38 10.87 -13.38
C PRO A 25 1.35 11.38 -12.36
N ASP A 26 0.10 11.49 -12.73
CA ASP A 26 -0.95 12.16 -11.97
C ASP A 26 -1.78 11.22 -11.12
N LEU A 27 -1.89 9.96 -11.55
CA LEU A 27 -2.82 8.98 -11.00
C LEU A 27 -2.16 7.62 -10.84
N THR A 28 -2.61 6.89 -9.83
CA THR A 28 -2.34 5.45 -9.71
C THR A 28 -3.66 4.69 -9.68
N TYR A 29 -3.59 3.38 -9.86
CA TYR A 29 -4.78 2.57 -10.14
C TYR A 29 -4.81 1.32 -9.26
N ILE A 30 -6.02 0.96 -8.85
CA ILE A 30 -6.30 -0.37 -8.28
C ILE A 30 -7.38 -1.01 -9.15
N LYS A 31 -7.15 -2.24 -9.60
CA LYS A 31 -8.09 -3.03 -10.39
C LYS A 31 -8.10 -4.49 -9.94
N SER A 32 -9.29 -5.05 -9.79
CA SER A 32 -9.54 -6.48 -9.56
C SER A 32 -10.42 -7.05 -10.68
N PRO A 33 -10.38 -8.36 -10.96
CA PRO A 33 -9.52 -9.42 -10.40
C PRO A 33 -8.13 -9.49 -11.03
N ALA A 34 -7.94 -8.97 -12.25
CA ALA A 34 -6.68 -9.00 -12.97
C ALA A 34 -5.77 -7.86 -12.52
N GLY A 35 -5.17 -8.02 -11.35
CA GLY A 35 -4.56 -7.10 -10.46
C GLY A 35 -3.61 -6.04 -11.00
N ILE A 36 -4.08 -4.80 -11.08
CA ILE A 36 -3.20 -3.64 -10.98
C ILE A 36 -3.22 -3.20 -9.52
N PHE A 37 -2.04 -3.19 -8.89
CA PHE A 37 -1.88 -2.77 -7.51
C PHE A 37 -1.05 -1.51 -7.44
N THR A 38 -1.45 -0.58 -6.59
CA THR A 38 -0.67 0.63 -6.36
C THR A 38 0.44 0.35 -5.35
N GLN A 39 1.70 0.60 -5.73
CA GLN A 39 2.81 0.63 -4.80
C GLN A 39 2.90 2.04 -4.17
N VAL A 40 3.09 2.07 -2.86
CA VAL A 40 3.29 3.28 -2.08
C VAL A 40 4.66 3.21 -1.43
N THR A 41 5.51 4.20 -1.67
CA THR A 41 6.78 4.37 -0.96
C THR A 41 6.57 5.41 0.13
N ILE A 42 6.76 5.01 1.39
CA ILE A 42 6.64 5.92 2.54
C ILE A 42 8.03 6.48 2.83
N PRO A 43 8.18 7.81 3.02
CA PRO A 43 9.48 8.46 3.28
C PRO A 43 9.93 8.23 4.73
N VAL A 44 10.20 6.98 5.09
CA VAL A 44 10.55 6.57 6.46
C VAL A 44 11.89 7.16 6.91
N SER A 45 12.85 7.37 5.99
CA SER A 45 14.12 8.05 6.29
C SER A 45 13.89 9.48 6.77
N GLU A 46 13.02 10.24 6.09
CA GLU A 46 12.69 11.62 6.48
C GLU A 46 11.94 11.65 7.84
N ILE A 47 11.09 10.65 8.10
CA ILE A 47 10.43 10.49 9.40
C ILE A 47 11.49 10.28 10.48
N ALA A 48 12.45 9.37 10.26
CA ALA A 48 13.52 9.08 11.20
C ALA A 48 14.37 10.32 11.51
N GLU A 49 14.72 11.10 10.49
CA GLU A 49 15.49 12.33 10.65
C GLU A 49 14.74 13.40 11.45
N LYS A 50 13.42 13.53 11.23
CA LYS A 50 12.59 14.50 11.96
C LYS A 50 12.31 14.08 13.40
N LEU A 51 12.27 12.79 13.68
CA LEU A 51 12.05 12.27 15.04
C LEU A 51 13.23 12.59 15.99
N GLN A 52 14.48 12.57 15.50
CA GLN A 52 15.68 12.92 16.31
C GLN A 52 15.70 12.30 17.72
N GLY A 53 15.18 11.09 17.86
CA GLY A 53 15.06 10.41 19.17
C GLY A 53 13.69 10.54 19.83
N ASP A 54 12.76 11.27 19.24
CA ASP A 54 11.37 11.30 19.68
C ASP A 54 10.69 9.95 19.49
N THR A 55 9.70 9.69 20.33
CA THR A 55 8.87 8.48 20.17
C THR A 55 7.74 8.72 19.18
N LEU A 56 7.63 7.84 18.21
CA LEU A 56 6.54 7.83 17.24
C LEU A 56 5.26 7.28 17.88
N ASN A 57 4.24 8.13 18.04
CA ASN A 57 2.99 7.76 18.71
C ASN A 57 1.90 7.30 17.75
N ALA A 58 1.71 8.03 16.65
CA ALA A 58 0.69 7.71 15.69
C ALA A 58 1.12 8.08 14.26
N VAL A 59 0.84 7.17 13.32
CA VAL A 59 0.95 7.43 11.89
C VAL A 59 -0.35 7.05 11.21
N LYS A 60 -0.91 8.00 10.48
CA LYS A 60 -2.13 7.81 9.69
C LYS A 60 -1.86 8.11 8.23
N LEU A 61 -2.29 7.23 7.36
CA LEU A 61 -2.16 7.37 5.91
C LEU A 61 -3.54 7.54 5.28
N GLY A 62 -3.73 8.64 4.56
CA GLY A 62 -4.90 8.91 3.74
C GLY A 62 -4.54 8.87 2.26
N ILE A 63 -5.25 8.06 1.47
CA ILE A 63 -5.07 7.92 0.03
C ILE A 63 -6.33 8.40 -0.67
N PRO A 64 -6.35 9.64 -1.19
CA PRO A 64 -7.54 10.20 -1.80
C PRO A 64 -7.90 9.50 -3.11
N ILE A 65 -9.19 9.31 -3.32
CA ILE A 65 -9.75 8.78 -4.55
C ILE A 65 -9.95 9.94 -5.53
N TYR A 66 -9.63 9.69 -6.80
CA TYR A 66 -9.97 10.61 -7.87
C TYR A 66 -11.43 10.39 -8.26
N ASN A 67 -12.28 11.34 -7.92
CA ASN A 67 -13.71 11.29 -8.27
C ASN A 67 -13.92 11.77 -9.71
N GLU A 68 -14.16 10.83 -10.62
CA GLU A 68 -14.75 11.15 -11.92
C GLU A 68 -16.23 10.79 -11.93
N THR A 69 -17.04 11.77 -12.24
CA THR A 69 -18.49 11.62 -12.39
C THR A 69 -18.88 10.93 -13.71
N SER A 70 -17.93 10.77 -14.64
CA SER A 70 -18.22 10.40 -16.04
C SER A 70 -18.03 8.92 -16.39
N GLU A 71 -17.34 8.11 -15.57
CA GLU A 71 -17.00 6.72 -15.97
C GLU A 71 -17.86 5.64 -15.32
N LYS A 72 -19.16 5.74 -15.38
CA LYS A 72 -20.06 4.62 -15.12
C LYS A 72 -20.13 3.60 -16.28
N LYS A 73 -19.21 3.68 -17.24
CA LYS A 73 -19.33 2.97 -18.53
C LYS A 73 -19.29 1.45 -18.42
N PHE A 74 -18.74 0.87 -17.34
CA PHE A 74 -18.60 -0.58 -17.21
C PHE A 74 -19.14 -1.17 -15.92
N GLY A 75 -19.86 -0.42 -15.11
CA GLY A 75 -20.45 -0.92 -13.86
C GLY A 75 -19.46 -1.35 -12.80
N MET A 76 -18.17 -1.07 -12.99
CA MET A 76 -17.15 -1.37 -11.98
C MET A 76 -17.26 -0.38 -10.82
N THR A 77 -17.25 -0.92 -9.61
CA THR A 77 -17.27 -0.13 -8.38
C THR A 77 -15.90 -0.08 -7.74
N LYS A 78 -15.65 0.98 -6.97
CA LYS A 78 -14.42 1.04 -6.18
C LYS A 78 -14.40 -0.07 -5.14
N PRO A 79 -13.25 -0.74 -4.92
CA PRO A 79 -13.13 -1.76 -3.88
C PRO A 79 -13.50 -1.23 -2.50
N ARG A 80 -14.31 -1.98 -1.76
CA ARG A 80 -14.73 -1.62 -0.40
C ARG A 80 -13.68 -1.93 0.64
N SER A 81 -12.89 -2.96 0.38
CA SER A 81 -11.85 -3.42 1.27
C SER A 81 -10.52 -3.41 0.55
N VAL A 82 -9.55 -2.75 1.15
CA VAL A 82 -8.19 -2.65 0.61
C VAL A 82 -7.20 -2.94 1.73
N LEU A 83 -6.29 -3.84 1.44
CA LEU A 83 -5.17 -4.17 2.31
C LEU A 83 -3.96 -3.30 1.94
N LEU A 84 -3.42 -2.57 2.90
CA LEU A 84 -2.10 -1.98 2.84
C LEU A 84 -1.13 -2.96 3.47
N ILE A 85 -0.17 -3.46 2.71
CA ILE A 85 0.79 -4.45 3.19
C ILE A 85 2.21 -4.04 2.80
N ARG A 86 3.18 -4.28 3.69
CA ARG A 86 4.60 -4.13 3.32
C ARG A 86 4.93 -5.10 2.20
N LYS A 87 5.55 -4.59 1.12
CA LYS A 87 5.75 -5.35 -0.13
C LYS A 87 6.42 -6.69 0.09
N LYS A 88 7.43 -6.75 0.98
CA LYS A 88 8.17 -7.98 1.30
C LYS A 88 7.32 -9.11 1.91
N TYR A 89 6.13 -8.81 2.43
CA TYR A 89 5.24 -9.81 3.04
C TYR A 89 4.04 -10.18 2.16
N LYS A 90 3.88 -9.53 1.01
CA LYS A 90 2.69 -9.65 0.15
C LYS A 90 2.36 -11.11 -0.19
N ASP A 91 3.33 -11.85 -0.71
CA ASP A 91 3.08 -13.22 -1.19
C ASP A 91 2.84 -14.17 -0.02
N THR A 92 3.67 -14.12 1.01
CA THR A 92 3.54 -14.92 2.24
C THR A 92 2.20 -14.69 2.96
N PHE A 93 1.65 -13.48 2.91
CA PHE A 93 0.37 -13.15 3.53
C PHE A 93 -0.77 -14.01 2.97
N PHE A 94 -0.89 -14.07 1.64
CA PHE A 94 -1.95 -14.83 0.99
C PHE A 94 -1.69 -16.34 1.01
N GLU A 95 -0.45 -16.78 0.81
CA GLU A 95 -0.07 -18.19 0.88
C GLU A 95 -0.37 -18.82 2.24
N LYS A 96 -0.17 -18.07 3.32
CA LYS A 96 -0.41 -18.53 4.69
C LYS A 96 -1.78 -18.15 5.25
N ASN A 97 -2.68 -17.60 4.42
CA ASN A 97 -4.00 -17.14 4.85
C ASN A 97 -3.95 -16.24 6.10
N GLN A 98 -3.03 -15.29 6.14
CA GLN A 98 -2.84 -14.40 7.29
C GLN A 98 -3.99 -13.39 7.40
N LEU A 99 -4.18 -12.89 8.61
CA LEU A 99 -5.07 -11.76 8.89
C LEU A 99 -4.25 -10.48 9.07
N SER A 100 -4.89 -9.34 8.90
CA SER A 100 -4.26 -8.04 9.14
C SER A 100 -3.95 -7.89 10.63
N ASP A 101 -2.68 -7.64 10.94
CA ASP A 101 -2.13 -7.63 12.30
C ASP A 101 -1.71 -6.23 12.78
N GLY A 102 -1.80 -5.21 11.92
CA GLY A 102 -1.34 -3.85 12.21
C GLY A 102 0.19 -3.69 12.24
N THR A 103 0.96 -4.77 12.07
CA THR A 103 2.44 -4.78 12.12
C THR A 103 3.08 -4.98 10.76
N THR A 104 2.53 -5.86 9.96
CA THR A 104 2.95 -6.14 8.58
C THR A 104 1.95 -5.61 7.56
N SER A 105 0.69 -5.50 7.95
CA SER A 105 -0.43 -5.08 7.12
C SER A 105 -1.48 -4.31 7.91
N SER A 106 -2.24 -3.46 7.22
CA SER A 106 -3.38 -2.72 7.75
C SER A 106 -4.56 -2.80 6.78
N LEU A 107 -5.76 -3.01 7.30
CA LEU A 107 -6.96 -3.21 6.52
C LEU A 107 -7.87 -1.97 6.55
N PHE A 108 -8.18 -1.43 5.37
CA PHE A 108 -9.34 -0.56 5.18
C PHE A 108 -10.54 -1.43 4.79
N ASN A 109 -11.64 -1.31 5.54
CA ASN A 109 -12.88 -2.02 5.25
C ASN A 109 -14.07 -1.09 5.46
N TYR A 110 -14.77 -0.79 4.38
CA TYR A 110 -15.94 0.10 4.41
C TYR A 110 -17.23 -0.71 4.51
N ALA A 111 -17.92 -0.55 5.61
CA ALA A 111 -19.10 -1.36 5.94
C ALA A 111 -20.39 -0.89 5.25
N ASP A 112 -20.48 0.40 4.89
CA ASP A 112 -21.69 0.97 4.30
C ASP A 112 -21.84 0.62 2.81
N ASN A 113 -23.05 0.35 2.39
CA ASN A 113 -23.40 0.03 1.01
C ASN A 113 -23.41 1.25 0.08
N SER A 114 -23.42 2.46 0.61
CA SER A 114 -23.48 3.70 -0.16
C SER A 114 -22.21 3.98 -0.99
N LEU A 115 -21.08 3.37 -0.64
CA LEU A 115 -19.75 3.66 -1.25
C LEU A 115 -19.42 5.16 -1.24
N SER A 116 -19.87 5.90 -0.24
CA SER A 116 -19.72 7.36 -0.17
C SER A 116 -18.33 7.84 0.25
N PHE A 117 -17.39 6.93 0.60
CA PHE A 117 -16.04 7.31 1.00
C PHE A 117 -15.24 7.91 -0.17
N THR A 118 -14.42 8.91 0.14
CA THR A 118 -13.61 9.67 -0.82
C THR A 118 -12.11 9.39 -0.71
N GLN A 119 -11.71 8.58 0.26
CA GLN A 119 -10.33 8.17 0.48
C GLN A 119 -10.25 6.82 1.17
N TYR A 120 -9.18 6.10 0.95
CA TYR A 120 -8.79 4.96 1.78
C TYR A 120 -7.96 5.48 2.95
N THR A 121 -8.43 5.26 4.18
CA THR A 121 -7.77 5.78 5.39
C THR A 121 -7.29 4.64 6.26
N PHE A 122 -5.99 4.61 6.52
CA PHE A 122 -5.34 3.70 7.45
C PHE A 122 -4.99 4.49 8.71
N ASN A 123 -5.84 4.38 9.74
CA ASN A 123 -5.80 5.26 10.91
C ASN A 123 -4.60 5.04 11.80
N ASN A 124 -4.02 3.84 11.79
CA ASN A 124 -2.85 3.52 12.60
C ASN A 124 -1.95 2.52 11.86
N ILE A 125 -0.88 3.04 11.28
CA ILE A 125 0.19 2.23 10.69
C ILE A 125 1.52 2.43 11.43
N THR A 126 1.47 2.93 12.67
CA THR A 126 2.64 3.26 13.47
C THR A 126 3.59 2.08 13.62
N GLN A 127 3.04 0.90 13.96
CA GLN A 127 3.88 -0.29 14.14
C GLN A 127 4.52 -0.74 12.82
N MET A 128 3.84 -0.57 11.69
CA MET A 128 4.41 -0.85 10.38
C MET A 128 5.60 0.07 10.08
N ILE A 129 5.52 1.36 10.46
CA ILE A 129 6.62 2.31 10.31
C ILE A 129 7.75 2.00 11.29
N ASN A 130 7.44 1.71 12.56
CA ASN A 130 8.45 1.29 13.54
C ASN A 130 9.22 0.04 13.06
N ASN A 131 8.55 -0.92 12.44
CA ASN A 131 9.19 -2.09 11.86
C ASN A 131 10.10 -1.73 10.66
N CYS A 132 9.75 -0.70 9.88
CA CYS A 132 10.65 -0.20 8.84
C CYS A 132 11.88 0.46 9.47
N LEU A 133 11.71 1.28 10.50
CA LEU A 133 12.83 1.91 11.24
C LEU A 133 13.76 0.85 11.86
N ALA A 134 13.19 -0.19 12.47
CA ALA A 134 13.95 -1.30 13.03
C ALA A 134 14.74 -2.07 11.95
N ASP A 135 14.13 -2.34 10.79
CA ASP A 135 14.82 -2.97 9.65
C ASP A 135 16.01 -2.12 9.18
N ARG A 136 15.83 -0.80 9.10
CA ARG A 136 16.89 0.15 8.71
C ARG A 136 18.05 0.15 9.71
N GLU A 137 17.74 0.16 11.00
CA GLU A 137 18.76 0.15 12.04
C GLU A 137 19.52 -1.19 12.08
N ALA A 138 18.80 -2.30 11.92
CA ALA A 138 19.42 -3.62 11.79
C ALA A 138 20.35 -3.69 10.57
N ALA A 139 19.94 -3.10 9.44
CA ALA A 139 20.75 -3.05 8.24
C ALA A 139 22.06 -2.26 8.44
N LYS A 140 22.00 -1.09 9.11
CA LYS A 140 23.21 -0.31 9.42
C LYS A 140 24.26 -1.13 10.15
N ASN A 141 23.84 -1.98 11.08
CA ASN A 141 24.70 -2.82 11.90
C ASN A 141 25.22 -4.07 11.16
N ALA A 142 24.58 -4.44 10.05
CA ALA A 142 24.88 -5.65 9.28
C ALA A 142 25.63 -5.40 7.96
N LEU A 143 25.90 -4.14 7.61
CA LEU A 143 26.64 -3.81 6.38
C LEU A 143 28.08 -4.34 6.40
N PRO A 144 28.64 -4.81 5.25
CA PRO A 144 28.00 -4.86 3.93
C PRO A 144 27.04 -6.04 3.76
N MET A 145 25.96 -5.83 2.97
CA MET A 145 24.95 -6.85 2.68
C MET A 145 24.80 -7.08 1.18
N THR A 146 24.47 -8.32 0.81
CA THR A 146 24.24 -8.73 -0.58
C THR A 146 22.75 -9.03 -0.80
N PHE A 147 22.22 -8.53 -1.91
CA PHE A 147 20.81 -8.68 -2.29
C PHE A 147 20.69 -9.31 -3.65
N LYS A 148 19.62 -10.07 -3.83
CA LYS A 148 19.09 -10.45 -5.12
C LYS A 148 18.01 -9.45 -5.51
N VAL A 149 18.21 -8.77 -6.62
CA VAL A 149 17.32 -7.73 -7.13
C VAL A 149 16.91 -8.10 -8.55
N ILE A 150 15.63 -7.99 -8.87
CA ILE A 150 15.17 -8.16 -10.25
C ILE A 150 15.41 -6.83 -10.97
N ASN A 151 16.22 -6.85 -12.02
CA ASN A 151 16.40 -5.70 -12.88
C ASN A 151 15.07 -5.42 -13.60
N PRO A 152 14.46 -4.22 -13.44
CA PRO A 152 13.15 -3.92 -14.00
C PRO A 152 13.13 -3.86 -15.54
N GLU A 153 14.28 -3.63 -16.18
CA GLU A 153 14.38 -3.52 -17.64
C GLU A 153 14.56 -4.89 -18.31
N THR A 154 15.35 -5.76 -17.68
CA THR A 154 15.71 -7.06 -18.26
C THR A 154 14.91 -8.23 -17.67
N ASN A 155 14.21 -7.99 -16.56
CA ASN A 155 13.53 -9.00 -15.75
C ASN A 155 14.45 -10.16 -15.29
N VAL A 156 15.76 -9.88 -15.18
CA VAL A 156 16.78 -10.85 -14.75
C VAL A 156 17.18 -10.57 -13.31
N GLU A 157 17.40 -11.63 -12.53
CA GLU A 157 17.89 -11.53 -11.16
C GLU A 157 19.37 -11.15 -11.18
N GLU A 158 19.70 -10.05 -10.51
CA GLU A 158 21.06 -9.55 -10.33
C GLU A 158 21.45 -9.59 -8.85
N THR A 159 22.72 -9.82 -8.59
CA THR A 159 23.26 -9.73 -7.23
C THR A 159 23.93 -8.37 -7.04
N LYS A 160 23.43 -7.58 -6.07
CA LYS A 160 24.00 -6.27 -5.71
C LYS A 160 24.49 -6.27 -4.26
N THR A 161 25.60 -5.61 -4.01
CA THR A 161 26.15 -5.46 -2.66
C THR A 161 25.99 -4.02 -2.19
N ALA A 162 25.28 -3.83 -1.09
CA ALA A 162 25.20 -2.56 -0.39
C ALA A 162 26.35 -2.47 0.65
N THR A 163 27.20 -1.48 0.48
CA THR A 163 28.29 -1.16 1.41
C THR A 163 27.95 0.02 2.32
N THR A 164 26.92 0.79 1.98
CA THR A 164 26.42 1.93 2.75
C THR A 164 24.92 1.82 2.94
N ILE A 165 24.36 2.56 3.90
CA ILE A 165 22.94 2.52 4.19
C ILE A 165 22.11 3.10 3.03
N GLU A 166 22.61 4.08 2.32
CA GLU A 166 21.93 4.66 1.16
C GLU A 166 21.78 3.63 0.04
N LYS A 167 22.83 2.82 -0.23
CA LYS A 167 22.74 1.72 -1.19
C LYS A 167 21.81 0.62 -0.73
N TRP A 168 21.76 0.35 0.58
CA TRP A 168 20.78 -0.59 1.12
C TRP A 168 19.36 -0.08 0.95
N GLU A 169 19.09 1.19 1.21
CA GLU A 169 17.80 1.83 1.00
C GLU A 169 17.35 1.79 -0.47
N GLU A 170 18.30 1.97 -1.39
CA GLU A 170 18.05 1.89 -2.83
C GLU A 170 17.67 0.47 -3.28
N TYR A 171 18.36 -0.56 -2.80
CA TYR A 171 18.20 -1.94 -3.27
C TYR A 171 17.11 -2.71 -2.52
N SER A 172 16.86 -2.37 -1.27
CA SER A 172 15.84 -3.03 -0.45
C SER A 172 14.46 -2.43 -0.70
N GLU A 173 13.43 -3.23 -0.43
CA GLU A 173 12.04 -2.78 -0.49
C GLU A 173 11.50 -2.41 0.90
N TRP A 174 12.37 -1.94 1.78
CA TRP A 174 12.14 -1.78 3.20
C TRP A 174 11.01 -0.82 3.56
N ASN A 175 10.78 0.23 2.75
CA ASN A 175 9.75 1.27 2.92
C ASN A 175 8.66 1.22 1.86
N LYS A 176 8.59 0.12 1.09
CA LYS A 176 7.59 -0.08 0.05
C LYS A 176 6.39 -0.86 0.57
N PHE A 177 5.22 -0.36 0.25
CA PHE A 177 3.92 -0.92 0.58
C PHE A 177 3.12 -1.14 -0.69
N VAL A 178 2.15 -2.05 -0.64
CA VAL A 178 1.26 -2.33 -1.76
C VAL A 178 -0.18 -2.25 -1.27
N LEU A 179 -1.03 -1.62 -2.07
CA LEU A 179 -2.48 -1.56 -1.88
C LEU A 179 -3.13 -2.66 -2.72
N ILE A 180 -3.82 -3.57 -2.07
CA ILE A 180 -4.42 -4.75 -2.70
C ILE A 180 -5.92 -4.77 -2.39
N PRO A 181 -6.80 -4.83 -3.41
CA PRO A 181 -8.22 -5.05 -3.18
C PRO A 181 -8.44 -6.46 -2.64
N VAL A 182 -9.20 -6.57 -1.55
CA VAL A 182 -9.41 -7.83 -0.85
C VAL A 182 -10.88 -8.09 -0.54
N LEU A 183 -11.24 -9.36 -0.52
CA LEU A 183 -12.49 -9.85 0.03
C LEU A 183 -12.26 -10.20 1.50
N VAL A 184 -13.07 -9.58 2.36
CA VAL A 184 -13.02 -9.81 3.82
C VAL A 184 -14.21 -10.66 4.21
N THR A 185 -13.96 -11.83 4.76
CA THR A 185 -14.99 -12.69 5.36
C THR A 185 -15.00 -12.48 6.86
N LYS A 186 -16.18 -12.28 7.41
CA LYS A 186 -16.40 -12.08 8.85
C LYS A 186 -17.21 -13.25 9.40
N ASP A 187 -16.97 -13.58 10.66
CA ASP A 187 -17.78 -14.54 11.37
C ASP A 187 -19.19 -13.98 11.55
N SER A 188 -20.20 -14.78 11.20
CA SER A 188 -21.60 -14.45 11.36
C SER A 188 -22.15 -14.80 12.76
N SER A 189 -21.33 -15.31 13.66
CA SER A 189 -21.73 -15.57 15.04
C SER A 189 -22.07 -14.25 15.73
N SER A 190 -23.33 -13.83 15.60
CA SER A 190 -23.92 -12.77 16.38
C SER A 190 -24.01 -13.21 17.84
N SER A 191 -22.96 -13.00 18.62
CA SER A 191 -23.15 -12.92 20.05
C SER A 191 -23.98 -11.65 20.29
N ASN A 192 -25.19 -11.80 20.80
CA ASN A 192 -26.02 -10.71 21.31
C ASN A 192 -25.29 -10.03 22.47
N SER A 193 -24.29 -9.24 22.16
CA SER A 193 -23.63 -8.39 23.14
C SER A 193 -24.40 -7.08 23.20
N TYR A 194 -24.81 -6.67 24.35
CA TYR A 194 -25.47 -5.40 24.66
C TYR A 194 -24.63 -4.17 24.23
N TYR A 195 -23.37 -4.38 23.81
CA TYR A 195 -22.39 -3.36 23.39
C TYR A 195 -22.03 -3.38 21.90
N GLY A 196 -22.84 -4.01 21.06
CA GLY A 196 -22.63 -4.03 19.61
C GLY A 196 -21.88 -5.28 19.13
N THR A 197 -22.36 -5.83 18.03
CA THR A 197 -21.77 -7.00 17.37
C THR A 197 -20.55 -6.59 16.56
N SER A 198 -19.36 -6.81 17.07
CA SER A 198 -18.16 -6.76 16.23
C SER A 198 -17.91 -8.16 15.64
N ALA A 199 -18.30 -8.35 14.38
CA ALA A 199 -17.99 -9.58 13.67
C ALA A 199 -16.47 -9.66 13.43
N ASN A 200 -15.84 -10.74 13.90
CA ASN A 200 -14.40 -10.94 13.71
C ASN A 200 -14.08 -11.27 12.25
N VAL A 201 -13.00 -10.72 11.74
CA VAL A 201 -12.47 -11.10 10.43
C VAL A 201 -11.85 -12.50 10.56
N ILE A 202 -12.31 -13.42 9.73
CA ILE A 202 -11.85 -14.81 9.71
C ILE A 202 -11.03 -15.16 8.46
N SER A 203 -11.13 -14.36 7.38
CA SER A 203 -10.37 -14.56 6.16
C SER A 203 -10.19 -13.25 5.41
N ILE A 204 -9.03 -13.08 4.79
CA ILE A 204 -8.70 -12.01 3.85
C ILE A 204 -8.11 -12.67 2.60
N GLN A 205 -8.79 -12.52 1.47
CA GLN A 205 -8.39 -13.10 0.19
C GLN A 205 -8.38 -12.03 -0.90
N HIS A 206 -7.77 -12.32 -2.05
CA HIS A 206 -7.86 -11.42 -3.20
C HIS A 206 -9.32 -11.21 -3.61
N ASP A 207 -9.69 -9.97 -3.90
CA ASP A 207 -11.02 -9.69 -4.44
C ASP A 207 -11.08 -10.10 -5.91
N LEU A 208 -11.93 -11.09 -6.20
CA LEU A 208 -12.15 -11.60 -7.55
C LEU A 208 -13.33 -10.90 -8.26
N LYS A 209 -14.00 -9.96 -7.60
CA LYS A 209 -15.06 -9.17 -8.22
C LYS A 209 -14.46 -8.05 -9.06
N PRO A 210 -15.07 -7.72 -10.21
CA PRO A 210 -14.65 -6.58 -10.99
C PRO A 210 -14.75 -5.29 -10.17
N GLY A 211 -13.61 -4.67 -9.92
CA GLY A 211 -13.49 -3.42 -9.19
C GLY A 211 -12.41 -2.54 -9.82
N TYR A 212 -12.62 -1.23 -9.76
CA TYR A 212 -11.69 -0.25 -10.31
C TYR A 212 -11.76 1.05 -9.54
N VAL A 213 -10.61 1.64 -9.29
CA VAL A 213 -10.51 2.97 -8.71
C VAL A 213 -9.24 3.66 -9.16
N ARG A 214 -9.33 4.96 -9.39
CA ARG A 214 -8.18 5.85 -9.58
C ARG A 214 -7.86 6.53 -8.26
N LEU A 215 -6.59 6.60 -7.93
CA LEU A 215 -6.07 7.21 -6.71
C LEU A 215 -5.24 8.43 -7.07
N LYS A 216 -5.31 9.46 -6.25
CA LYS A 216 -4.37 10.58 -6.27
C LYS A 216 -3.06 10.15 -5.59
N GLY A 217 -1.99 10.85 -5.91
CA GLY A 217 -0.69 10.57 -5.26
C GLY A 217 0.38 10.16 -6.24
N GLY A 218 0.21 10.54 -7.51
CA GLY A 218 1.25 10.43 -8.52
C GLY A 218 2.39 11.44 -8.29
N SER A 219 3.35 11.42 -9.19
CA SER A 219 4.53 12.30 -9.17
C SER A 219 4.27 13.68 -9.80
N LYS A 220 3.00 14.06 -9.98
CA LYS A 220 2.63 15.36 -10.58
C LYS A 220 3.22 16.51 -9.78
N LYS A 221 3.87 17.39 -10.51
CA LYS A 221 4.40 18.64 -9.96
C LYS A 221 3.50 19.81 -10.36
N GLY A 222 3.32 20.73 -9.43
CA GLY A 222 2.71 22.03 -9.70
C GLY A 222 3.60 22.92 -10.58
N ALA A 223 3.10 24.10 -10.94
CA ALA A 223 3.83 25.08 -11.75
C ALA A 223 5.14 25.57 -11.08
N ASP A 224 5.26 25.42 -9.76
CA ASP A 224 6.43 25.76 -8.96
C ASP A 224 7.47 24.61 -8.88
N GLY A 225 7.24 23.53 -9.60
CA GLY A 225 8.10 22.32 -9.59
C GLY A 225 8.01 21.45 -8.33
N LYS A 226 7.20 21.85 -7.35
CA LYS A 226 6.93 21.07 -6.13
C LYS A 226 5.78 20.07 -6.34
N PRO A 227 5.65 19.05 -5.51
CA PRO A 227 4.51 18.15 -5.57
C PRO A 227 3.19 18.92 -5.50
N ASP A 228 2.25 18.61 -6.40
CA ASP A 228 0.92 19.25 -6.40
C ASP A 228 0.16 18.87 -5.12
N PRO A 229 -0.18 19.83 -4.23
CA PRO A 229 -0.83 19.56 -2.95
C PRO A 229 -2.20 18.87 -3.10
N ASN A 230 -2.83 18.97 -4.27
CA ASN A 230 -4.10 18.30 -4.57
C ASN A 230 -3.92 16.83 -4.98
N ASN A 231 -2.68 16.43 -5.28
CA ASN A 231 -2.36 15.12 -5.82
C ASN A 231 -1.44 14.29 -4.92
N VAL A 232 -1.00 14.83 -3.78
CA VAL A 232 -0.13 14.13 -2.83
C VAL A 232 -0.91 13.28 -1.84
N LEU A 233 -0.30 12.20 -1.39
CA LEU A 233 -0.79 11.42 -0.26
C LEU A 233 -0.66 12.22 1.04
N LYS A 234 -1.60 12.02 1.95
CA LYS A 234 -1.56 12.64 3.27
C LYS A 234 -1.03 11.63 4.29
N LEU A 235 0.16 11.91 4.81
CA LEU A 235 0.73 11.17 5.92
C LEU A 235 0.76 12.09 7.14
N GLU A 236 -0.05 11.76 8.14
CA GLU A 236 -0.09 12.46 9.42
C GLU A 236 0.79 11.70 10.41
N VAL A 237 1.79 12.37 10.97
CA VAL A 237 2.75 11.78 11.92
C VAL A 237 2.67 12.55 13.22
N VAL A 238 2.45 11.84 14.31
CA VAL A 238 2.45 12.39 15.68
C VAL A 238 3.59 11.76 16.45
N SER A 239 4.47 12.60 17.01
CA SER A 239 5.57 12.18 17.86
C SER A 239 5.53 12.92 19.18
N THR A 240 6.17 12.34 20.20
CA THR A 240 6.37 12.99 21.51
C THR A 240 7.86 13.05 21.82
N ASN A 241 8.30 14.26 22.15
CA ASN A 241 9.62 14.51 22.70
C ASN A 241 9.57 14.35 24.24
N PHE A 242 10.22 13.33 24.74
CA PHE A 242 10.46 13.17 26.18
C PHE A 242 11.73 13.91 26.58
N GLY A 243 11.78 15.23 26.39
CA GLY A 243 12.96 16.06 26.62
C GLY A 243 13.83 15.52 27.75
N THR A 244 15.08 15.23 27.44
CA THR A 244 16.09 14.91 28.46
C THR A 244 16.13 16.06 29.44
N LYS A 245 15.55 15.87 30.63
CA LYS A 245 15.85 16.79 31.74
C LYS A 245 17.36 16.76 31.92
N SER A 246 18.05 17.80 31.46
CA SER A 246 19.43 18.04 31.87
C SER A 246 19.44 18.09 33.39
N LYS A 247 20.10 17.10 34.00
CA LYS A 247 20.48 17.16 35.41
C LYS A 247 21.55 18.19 35.61
#